data_4b72dd38737d4b47dceb59d3d835bba7
#
_entry.id   4b72dd38737d4b47dceb59d3d835bba7
#
_cell.length_a   1.000
_cell.length_b   1.000
_cell.length_c   1.000
_cell.angle_alpha   90.00
_cell.angle_beta   90.00
_cell.angle_gamma   90.00
#
_symmetry.space_group_name_H-M   'P 1'
#
loop_
_entity.id
_entity.type
_entity.pdbx_description
1 polymer ?
#
loop_
_entity_poly.entity_id
_entity_poly.type
_entity_poly.pdbx_seq_one_letter_code
_entity_poly.pdbx_strand_id
1 'polypeptide(L)'
;PDKKKSVLLANAPINKTLRPVREDETVPTGADSEGKPYCSSGSVNFDTTENLYIEGDNLEVLKLLQETYLGKIKMIYIDPPYNTGNDFVYEDDFAQSTDEYLANSGQFDEDGNRMVQNTESNGRFHTDWLNMIYPRLKLAKDLLTDDGMVLISIDDCEQDNLRRLCDEVFGRRNFVDTLIWKKRYGGGAKEKYFVSLHEYVLVYCRNIDSLNELFVPLSDESAERYYSKRDSKYVTRGGYRTHPLEAGKAMDARPNLIYPIPAPDGTMIMPKKQWLWSKERVMEALKNDDIEIVMGKDGWVVSSKQYLREEDGSIRPAKMLSIIDDVYTQHGTNEMIQIMGNAKIFQYPKPSAFIKKLVSV
;
A
#
# COMPACT_ATOMS: atom_id res chain seq x y z
N PRO A 1 20.80 -15.08 -1.18
CA PRO A 1 19.94 -16.13 -1.76
C PRO A 1 20.66 -16.91 -2.85
N ASP A 2 20.34 -18.18 -3.01
CA ASP A 2 20.75 -18.98 -4.17
C ASP A 2 19.88 -18.62 -5.37
N LYS A 3 20.24 -17.54 -6.06
CA LYS A 3 19.49 -16.98 -7.17
C LYS A 3 19.26 -17.97 -8.31
N LYS A 4 20.25 -18.80 -8.61
CA LYS A 4 20.11 -19.79 -9.68
C LYS A 4 19.05 -20.81 -9.34
N LYS A 5 19.06 -21.33 -8.12
CA LYS A 5 18.07 -22.30 -7.62
C LYS A 5 16.67 -21.65 -7.59
N SER A 6 16.55 -20.44 -7.07
CA SER A 6 15.29 -19.70 -7.00
C SER A 6 14.69 -19.40 -8.37
N VAL A 7 15.53 -19.07 -9.38
CA VAL A 7 15.05 -18.87 -10.76
C VAL A 7 14.60 -20.19 -11.37
N LEU A 8 15.35 -21.28 -11.15
CA LEU A 8 14.95 -22.61 -11.63
C LEU A 8 13.61 -23.03 -11.00
N LEU A 9 13.45 -22.77 -9.71
CA LEU A 9 12.22 -23.06 -8.98
C LEU A 9 11.01 -22.28 -9.54
N ALA A 10 11.17 -20.97 -9.78
CA ALA A 10 10.12 -20.14 -10.38
C ALA A 10 9.70 -20.65 -11.78
N ASN A 11 10.65 -21.14 -12.56
CA ASN A 11 10.42 -21.60 -13.94
C ASN A 11 10.13 -23.11 -14.05
N ALA A 12 10.18 -23.86 -12.94
CA ALA A 12 9.87 -25.29 -12.97
C ALA A 12 8.42 -25.49 -13.38
N PRO A 13 8.14 -26.44 -14.32
CA PRO A 13 6.79 -26.72 -14.74
C PRO A 13 5.95 -27.26 -13.56
N ILE A 14 4.67 -26.95 -13.58
CA ILE A 14 3.71 -27.44 -12.61
C ILE A 14 2.78 -28.49 -13.26
N ASN A 15 2.45 -29.54 -12.50
CA ASN A 15 1.53 -30.59 -12.91
C ASN A 15 0.19 -30.55 -12.13
N LYS A 16 -0.04 -29.48 -11.39
CA LYS A 16 -1.26 -29.25 -10.63
C LYS A 16 -2.24 -28.37 -11.42
N THR A 17 -3.48 -28.31 -11.00
CA THR A 17 -4.52 -27.46 -11.58
C THR A 17 -5.40 -26.89 -10.48
N LEU A 18 -6.02 -25.73 -10.74
CA LEU A 18 -7.03 -25.16 -9.85
C LEU A 18 -8.31 -25.97 -9.94
N ARG A 19 -8.87 -26.34 -8.79
CA ARG A 19 -10.16 -27.01 -8.68
C ARG A 19 -11.20 -26.02 -8.16
N PRO A 20 -12.27 -25.73 -8.90
CA PRO A 20 -13.37 -24.92 -8.37
C PRO A 20 -14.11 -25.72 -7.26
N VAL A 21 -14.43 -25.02 -6.16
CA VAL A 21 -15.23 -25.57 -5.07
C VAL A 21 -16.60 -24.91 -5.12
N ARG A 22 -17.62 -25.66 -5.48
CA ARG A 22 -19.00 -25.19 -5.66
C ARG A 22 -19.76 -25.22 -4.34
N GLU A 23 -20.89 -24.50 -4.28
CA GLU A 23 -21.70 -24.29 -3.06
C GLU A 23 -22.14 -25.59 -2.36
N ASP A 24 -22.37 -26.65 -3.13
CA ASP A 24 -22.78 -27.96 -2.64
C ASP A 24 -21.61 -28.85 -2.17
N GLU A 25 -20.38 -28.38 -2.34
CA GLU A 25 -19.18 -29.09 -1.92
C GLU A 25 -18.70 -28.61 -0.55
N THR A 26 -18.25 -29.56 0.26
CA THR A 26 -17.58 -29.31 1.54
C THR A 26 -16.11 -29.74 1.41
N VAL A 27 -15.20 -28.81 1.65
CA VAL A 27 -13.76 -29.07 1.57
C VAL A 27 -13.15 -28.96 2.96
N PRO A 28 -12.33 -29.92 3.39
CA PRO A 28 -11.51 -29.76 4.59
C PRO A 28 -10.52 -28.61 4.39
N THR A 29 -10.52 -27.64 5.31
CA THR A 29 -9.64 -26.46 5.28
C THR A 29 -8.60 -26.48 6.40
N GLY A 30 -8.33 -27.63 6.99
CA GLY A 30 -7.43 -27.84 8.10
C GLY A 30 -8.06 -28.64 9.22
N ALA A 31 -7.38 -28.77 10.35
CA ALA A 31 -7.87 -29.47 11.53
C ALA A 31 -7.60 -28.65 12.80
N ASP A 32 -8.45 -28.81 13.81
CA ASP A 32 -8.21 -28.26 15.14
C ASP A 32 -7.10 -29.03 15.90
N SER A 33 -6.77 -28.57 17.10
CA SER A 33 -5.77 -29.22 17.96
C SER A 33 -6.09 -30.66 18.38
N GLU A 34 -7.33 -31.10 18.13
CA GLU A 34 -7.82 -32.46 18.41
C GLU A 34 -7.88 -33.31 17.12
N GLY A 35 -7.43 -32.76 15.99
CA GLY A 35 -7.42 -33.44 14.67
C GLY A 35 -8.79 -33.48 13.97
N LYS A 36 -9.78 -32.71 14.44
CA LYS A 36 -11.07 -32.59 13.79
C LYS A 36 -10.97 -31.60 12.62
N PRO A 37 -11.31 -32.02 11.39
CA PRO A 37 -11.18 -31.15 10.24
C PRO A 37 -12.11 -29.95 10.32
N TYR A 38 -11.58 -28.75 10.03
CA TYR A 38 -12.39 -27.63 9.63
C TYR A 38 -12.92 -27.90 8.22
N CYS A 39 -14.18 -27.60 8.01
CA CYS A 39 -14.81 -27.74 6.70
C CYS A 39 -15.41 -26.39 6.32
N SER A 40 -15.07 -25.87 5.17
CA SER A 40 -15.79 -24.75 4.56
C SER A 40 -16.82 -25.25 3.55
N SER A 41 -17.96 -24.58 3.48
CA SER A 41 -18.86 -24.71 2.33
C SER A 41 -18.22 -24.09 1.11
N GLY A 42 -18.54 -24.58 -0.08
CA GLY A 42 -18.04 -24.02 -1.31
C GLY A 42 -18.57 -22.61 -1.60
N SER A 43 -18.12 -22.06 -2.71
CA SER A 43 -18.38 -20.68 -3.10
C SER A 43 -19.84 -20.44 -3.43
N VAL A 44 -20.44 -19.48 -2.73
CA VAL A 44 -21.77 -18.96 -3.08
C VAL A 44 -21.69 -18.16 -4.38
N ASN A 45 -22.62 -18.42 -5.32
CA ASN A 45 -22.67 -17.74 -6.62
C ASN A 45 -21.36 -17.86 -7.44
N PHE A 46 -20.74 -19.02 -7.42
CA PHE A 46 -19.45 -19.28 -8.10
C PHE A 46 -19.40 -18.77 -9.55
N ASP A 47 -20.48 -18.99 -10.33
CA ASP A 47 -20.52 -18.64 -11.75
C ASP A 47 -20.74 -17.15 -12.03
N THR A 48 -21.09 -16.33 -11.03
CA THR A 48 -21.41 -14.89 -11.17
C THR A 48 -20.54 -13.97 -10.33
N THR A 49 -19.74 -14.52 -9.40
CA THR A 49 -18.84 -13.71 -8.59
C THR A 49 -17.65 -13.24 -9.43
N GLU A 50 -17.22 -11.99 -9.19
CA GLU A 50 -15.98 -11.43 -9.75
C GLU A 50 -14.80 -11.57 -8.78
N ASN A 51 -15.03 -12.13 -7.57
CA ASN A 51 -14.00 -12.31 -6.56
C ASN A 51 -13.55 -13.78 -6.55
N LEU A 52 -12.25 -13.99 -6.42
CA LEU A 52 -11.64 -15.31 -6.41
C LEU A 52 -10.79 -15.49 -5.15
N TYR A 53 -11.06 -16.55 -4.39
CA TYR A 53 -10.22 -17.02 -3.30
C TYR A 53 -9.56 -18.32 -3.75
N ILE A 54 -8.24 -18.40 -3.65
CA ILE A 54 -7.45 -19.58 -4.02
C ILE A 54 -6.68 -20.03 -2.80
N GLU A 55 -6.86 -21.29 -2.42
CA GLU A 55 -6.15 -21.94 -1.32
C GLU A 55 -5.12 -22.92 -1.88
N GLY A 56 -3.90 -22.93 -1.30
CA GLY A 56 -2.79 -23.75 -1.70
C GLY A 56 -1.45 -23.06 -1.58
N ASP A 57 -0.36 -23.76 -1.93
CA ASP A 57 0.98 -23.16 -1.96
C ASP A 57 1.02 -21.99 -2.93
N ASN A 58 1.41 -20.81 -2.42
CA ASN A 58 1.35 -19.58 -3.20
C ASN A 58 2.36 -19.55 -4.37
N LEU A 59 3.49 -20.28 -4.30
CA LEU A 59 4.41 -20.37 -5.43
C LEU A 59 3.80 -21.16 -6.58
N GLU A 60 3.12 -22.25 -6.28
CA GLU A 60 2.41 -23.06 -7.26
C GLU A 60 1.21 -22.31 -7.85
N VAL A 61 0.43 -21.66 -6.99
CA VAL A 61 -0.70 -20.80 -7.43
C VAL A 61 -0.22 -19.71 -8.37
N LEU A 62 0.87 -19.00 -8.05
CA LEU A 62 1.45 -17.97 -8.92
C LEU A 62 1.84 -18.50 -10.31
N LYS A 63 2.37 -19.74 -10.37
CA LYS A 63 2.68 -20.39 -11.66
C LYS A 63 1.41 -20.67 -12.48
N LEU A 64 0.36 -21.19 -11.83
CA LEU A 64 -0.92 -21.44 -12.50
C LEU A 64 -1.58 -20.15 -13.01
N LEU A 65 -1.49 -19.07 -12.23
CA LEU A 65 -2.05 -17.79 -12.61
C LEU A 65 -1.35 -17.16 -13.83
N GLN A 66 -0.09 -17.52 -14.12
CA GLN A 66 0.60 -17.00 -15.30
C GLN A 66 -0.12 -17.35 -16.61
N GLU A 67 -0.75 -18.48 -16.72
CA GLU A 67 -1.46 -18.88 -17.96
C GLU A 67 -2.63 -17.92 -18.29
N THR A 68 -3.30 -17.41 -17.27
CA THR A 68 -4.52 -16.61 -17.44
C THR A 68 -4.31 -15.12 -17.16
N TYR A 69 -3.43 -14.79 -16.21
CA TYR A 69 -3.29 -13.43 -15.67
C TYR A 69 -1.94 -12.74 -15.99
N LEU A 70 -1.12 -13.30 -16.87
CA LEU A 70 0.13 -12.68 -17.29
C LEU A 70 -0.12 -11.24 -17.79
N GLY A 71 0.51 -10.26 -17.13
CA GLY A 71 0.39 -8.83 -17.49
C GLY A 71 -1.01 -8.23 -17.30
N LYS A 72 -1.87 -8.81 -16.45
CA LYS A 72 -3.26 -8.36 -16.26
C LYS A 72 -3.57 -7.85 -14.86
N ILE A 73 -2.70 -8.04 -13.88
CA ILE A 73 -2.94 -7.65 -12.49
C ILE A 73 -2.53 -6.19 -12.29
N LYS A 74 -3.45 -5.38 -11.81
CA LYS A 74 -3.21 -3.95 -11.57
C LYS A 74 -2.45 -3.71 -10.26
N MET A 75 -2.75 -4.49 -9.22
CA MET A 75 -2.13 -4.33 -7.91
C MET A 75 -1.96 -5.67 -7.22
N ILE A 76 -0.82 -5.86 -6.57
CA ILE A 76 -0.52 -7.00 -5.71
C ILE A 76 -0.18 -6.47 -4.33
N TYR A 77 -0.85 -6.96 -3.28
CA TYR A 77 -0.47 -6.74 -1.89
C TYR A 77 0.06 -8.05 -1.31
N ILE A 78 1.22 -7.97 -0.65
CA ILE A 78 1.87 -9.12 -0.02
C ILE A 78 2.11 -8.80 1.47
N ASP A 79 1.71 -9.74 2.32
CA ASP A 79 2.01 -9.73 3.76
C ASP A 79 2.80 -11.02 4.07
N PRO A 80 4.12 -11.03 3.85
CA PRO A 80 4.95 -12.22 4.03
C PRO A 80 5.23 -12.46 5.52
N PRO A 81 5.74 -13.63 5.92
CA PRO A 81 6.37 -13.80 7.23
C PRO A 81 7.48 -12.75 7.42
N TYR A 82 7.53 -12.12 8.59
CA TYR A 82 8.48 -11.01 8.84
C TYR A 82 9.86 -11.47 9.29
N ASN A 83 10.03 -12.78 9.45
CA ASN A 83 11.29 -13.41 9.89
C ASN A 83 11.76 -12.93 11.28
N THR A 84 10.84 -12.89 12.24
CA THR A 84 11.07 -12.42 13.62
C THR A 84 11.73 -13.47 14.53
N GLY A 85 12.15 -14.61 13.96
CA GLY A 85 12.72 -15.75 14.69
C GLY A 85 11.67 -16.75 15.18
N ASN A 86 10.39 -16.41 15.14
CA ASN A 86 9.26 -17.29 15.45
C ASN A 86 8.40 -17.61 14.22
N ASP A 87 8.72 -17.03 13.09
CA ASP A 87 7.99 -17.21 11.86
C ASP A 87 8.39 -18.51 11.15
N PHE A 88 7.45 -19.11 10.46
CA PHE A 88 7.70 -20.24 9.59
C PHE A 88 8.05 -19.77 8.19
N VAL A 89 9.04 -20.40 7.58
CA VAL A 89 9.39 -20.24 6.16
C VAL A 89 9.20 -21.57 5.45
N TYR A 90 8.81 -21.52 4.18
CA TYR A 90 8.71 -22.73 3.37
C TYR A 90 10.09 -23.24 2.99
N GLU A 91 10.35 -24.51 3.19
CA GLU A 91 11.50 -25.20 2.61
C GLU A 91 11.17 -25.61 1.17
N ASP A 92 11.52 -24.78 0.23
CA ASP A 92 11.36 -25.08 -1.21
C ASP A 92 12.48 -26.04 -1.71
N ASP A 93 12.84 -27.07 -0.93
CA ASP A 93 13.94 -27.98 -1.27
C ASP A 93 13.42 -29.36 -1.71
N PHE A 94 13.34 -29.57 -3.01
CA PHE A 94 12.91 -30.83 -3.64
C PHE A 94 14.01 -31.92 -3.69
N ALA A 95 15.10 -31.79 -2.93
CA ALA A 95 16.25 -32.68 -3.00
C ALA A 95 16.29 -33.76 -1.90
N GLN A 96 15.32 -33.79 -0.98
CA GLN A 96 15.27 -34.80 0.08
C GLN A 96 14.45 -36.03 -0.31
N SER A 97 14.92 -37.22 0.09
CA SER A 97 14.17 -38.44 -0.11
C SER A 97 12.94 -38.51 0.79
N THR A 98 11.87 -39.16 0.33
CA THR A 98 10.59 -39.30 1.05
C THR A 98 10.75 -39.85 2.49
N ASP A 99 11.77 -40.64 2.75
CA ASP A 99 12.01 -41.27 4.05
C ASP A 99 12.72 -40.31 5.07
N GLU A 100 13.60 -39.48 4.58
CA GLU A 100 14.20 -38.39 5.41
C GLU A 100 13.19 -37.31 5.74
N TYR A 101 12.28 -37.06 4.82
CA TYR A 101 11.17 -36.13 4.95
C TYR A 101 10.20 -36.55 6.05
N LEU A 102 9.86 -37.84 6.16
CA LEU A 102 8.97 -38.38 7.18
C LEU A 102 9.61 -38.41 8.58
N ALA A 103 10.92 -38.63 8.69
CA ALA A 103 11.64 -38.75 9.96
C ALA A 103 11.85 -37.42 10.70
N ASN A 104 11.89 -36.30 9.96
CA ASN A 104 12.14 -34.96 10.51
C ASN A 104 10.87 -34.12 10.69
N SER A 105 9.68 -34.69 10.47
CA SER A 105 8.43 -33.95 10.37
C SER A 105 7.82 -33.65 11.73
N GLY A 106 7.81 -32.38 12.07
CA GLY A 106 6.98 -31.86 13.15
C GLY A 106 5.82 -30.98 12.70
N GLN A 107 5.89 -30.37 11.52
CA GLN A 107 4.85 -29.47 11.01
C GLN A 107 4.87 -29.44 9.49
N PHE A 108 3.73 -29.78 8.89
CA PHE A 108 3.46 -29.65 7.47
C PHE A 108 2.37 -28.60 7.28
N ASP A 109 2.37 -27.93 6.14
CA ASP A 109 1.20 -27.18 5.69
C ASP A 109 0.13 -28.19 5.18
N GLU A 110 -1.03 -27.66 4.82
CA GLU A 110 -2.17 -28.47 4.36
C GLU A 110 -1.89 -29.20 3.03
N ASP A 111 -0.88 -28.79 2.29
CA ASP A 111 -0.41 -29.39 1.03
C ASP A 111 0.72 -30.41 1.24
N GLY A 112 1.15 -30.64 2.51
CA GLY A 112 2.22 -31.56 2.83
C GLY A 112 3.63 -30.99 2.66
N ASN A 113 3.80 -29.65 2.48
CA ASN A 113 5.09 -29.01 2.47
C ASN A 113 5.55 -28.73 3.89
N ARG A 114 6.82 -28.97 4.16
CA ARG A 114 7.39 -28.74 5.48
C ARG A 114 7.52 -27.25 5.77
N MET A 115 6.86 -26.80 6.86
CA MET A 115 7.12 -25.49 7.44
C MET A 115 8.20 -25.63 8.52
N VAL A 116 9.28 -24.89 8.38
CA VAL A 116 10.39 -24.88 9.35
C VAL A 116 10.46 -23.54 10.03
N GLN A 117 10.49 -23.57 11.35
CA GLN A 117 10.73 -22.35 12.12
C GLN A 117 12.14 -21.83 11.79
N ASN A 118 12.22 -20.64 11.22
CA ASN A 118 13.48 -19.98 10.96
C ASN A 118 13.93 -19.24 12.22
N THR A 119 14.93 -19.75 12.89
CA THR A 119 15.45 -19.17 14.15
C THR A 119 16.73 -18.39 13.89
N GLU A 120 16.99 -17.33 14.67
CA GLU A 120 18.22 -16.54 14.59
C GLU A 120 19.51 -17.35 14.79
N SER A 121 19.42 -18.53 15.42
CA SER A 121 20.55 -19.46 15.55
C SER A 121 20.90 -20.17 14.24
N ASN A 122 20.05 -20.10 13.22
CA ASN A 122 20.34 -20.61 11.89
C ASN A 122 21.31 -19.68 11.19
N GLY A 123 22.50 -20.14 10.84
CA GLY A 123 23.49 -19.35 10.07
C GLY A 123 23.03 -18.90 8.69
N ARG A 124 21.87 -19.37 8.23
CA ARG A 124 21.22 -19.01 6.96
C ARG A 124 19.91 -18.23 7.14
N PHE A 125 19.62 -17.74 8.35
CA PHE A 125 18.38 -17.10 8.75
C PHE A 125 17.77 -16.17 7.66
N HIS A 126 18.51 -15.14 7.26
CA HIS A 126 18.08 -14.22 6.20
C HIS A 126 18.09 -14.87 4.81
N THR A 127 19.03 -15.79 4.55
CA THR A 127 19.17 -16.43 3.24
C THR A 127 17.97 -17.32 2.92
N ASP A 128 17.48 -18.09 3.88
CA ASP A 128 16.37 -19.00 3.66
C ASP A 128 15.07 -18.21 3.45
N TRP A 129 14.86 -17.13 4.19
CA TRP A 129 13.75 -16.22 3.95
C TRP A 129 13.82 -15.58 2.54
N LEU A 130 15.00 -15.10 2.13
CA LEU A 130 15.19 -14.53 0.80
C LEU A 130 14.98 -15.56 -0.33
N ASN A 131 15.38 -16.81 -0.12
CA ASN A 131 15.15 -17.89 -1.09
C ASN A 131 13.64 -18.16 -1.28
N MET A 132 12.86 -18.09 -0.20
CA MET A 132 11.41 -18.23 -0.24
C MET A 132 10.74 -17.05 -0.98
N ILE A 133 11.12 -15.81 -0.69
CA ILE A 133 10.47 -14.62 -1.26
C ILE A 133 10.84 -14.39 -2.73
N TYR A 134 12.10 -14.63 -3.11
CA TYR A 134 12.61 -14.26 -4.44
C TYR A 134 11.81 -14.86 -5.61
N PRO A 135 11.55 -16.18 -5.68
CA PRO A 135 10.80 -16.76 -6.79
C PRO A 135 9.37 -16.23 -6.87
N ARG A 136 8.74 -15.96 -5.73
CA ARG A 136 7.38 -15.40 -5.64
C ARG A 136 7.30 -13.98 -6.19
N LEU A 137 8.27 -13.13 -5.87
CA LEU A 137 8.34 -11.77 -6.41
C LEU A 137 8.60 -11.75 -7.93
N LYS A 138 9.39 -12.70 -8.44
CA LYS A 138 9.60 -12.81 -9.89
C LYS A 138 8.30 -13.13 -10.62
N LEU A 139 7.56 -14.12 -10.15
CA LEU A 139 6.28 -14.48 -10.74
C LEU A 139 5.24 -13.34 -10.58
N ALA A 140 5.20 -12.72 -9.41
CA ALA A 140 4.31 -11.58 -9.16
C ALA A 140 4.56 -10.42 -10.13
N LYS A 141 5.83 -10.11 -10.44
CA LYS A 141 6.18 -9.08 -11.42
C LYS A 141 5.59 -9.36 -12.80
N ASP A 142 5.65 -10.63 -13.24
CA ASP A 142 5.18 -11.01 -14.56
C ASP A 142 3.64 -10.92 -14.68
N LEU A 143 2.92 -11.06 -13.57
CA LEU A 143 1.47 -10.88 -13.52
C LEU A 143 1.03 -9.42 -13.64
N LEU A 144 1.88 -8.44 -13.24
CA LEU A 144 1.51 -7.03 -13.22
C LEU A 144 1.34 -6.46 -14.63
N THR A 145 0.35 -5.57 -14.79
CA THR A 145 0.26 -4.65 -15.96
C THR A 145 1.46 -3.69 -15.97
N ASP A 146 1.74 -3.04 -17.09
CA ASP A 146 2.86 -2.09 -17.17
C ASP A 146 2.74 -0.94 -16.17
N ASP A 147 1.52 -0.49 -15.89
CA ASP A 147 1.18 0.50 -14.86
C ASP A 147 0.77 -0.13 -13.51
N GLY A 148 1.08 -1.41 -13.33
CA GLY A 148 0.76 -2.16 -12.13
C GLY A 148 1.76 -1.95 -11.00
N MET A 149 1.30 -2.17 -9.76
CA MET A 149 2.09 -1.96 -8.54
C MET A 149 2.10 -3.19 -7.65
N VAL A 150 3.17 -3.33 -6.87
CA VAL A 150 3.26 -4.27 -5.75
C VAL A 150 3.52 -3.51 -4.46
N LEU A 151 2.77 -3.85 -3.41
CA LEU A 151 2.89 -3.32 -2.06
C LEU A 151 3.23 -4.48 -1.12
N ILE A 152 4.29 -4.36 -0.33
CA ILE A 152 4.78 -5.44 0.51
C ILE A 152 4.98 -4.93 1.92
N SER A 153 4.20 -5.47 2.87
CA SER A 153 4.35 -5.18 4.28
C SER A 153 5.57 -5.88 4.85
N ILE A 154 6.30 -5.21 5.74
CA ILE A 154 7.48 -5.76 6.42
C ILE A 154 7.81 -4.92 7.65
N ASP A 155 8.51 -5.51 8.63
CA ASP A 155 9.09 -4.79 9.76
C ASP A 155 10.60 -4.58 9.61
N ASP A 156 11.25 -4.12 10.68
CA ASP A 156 12.69 -3.83 10.71
C ASP A 156 13.57 -5.05 10.46
N CYS A 157 13.07 -6.30 10.69
CA CYS A 157 13.88 -7.51 10.60
C CYS A 157 14.42 -7.76 9.19
N GLU A 158 13.60 -7.57 8.18
CA GLU A 158 13.95 -7.89 6.78
C GLU A 158 13.73 -6.71 5.80
N GLN A 159 13.44 -5.51 6.27
CA GLN A 159 13.16 -4.35 5.42
C GLN A 159 14.29 -4.06 4.43
N ASP A 160 15.53 -4.03 4.89
CA ASP A 160 16.72 -3.77 4.06
C ASP A 160 16.94 -4.88 3.02
N ASN A 161 16.79 -6.14 3.42
CA ASN A 161 16.96 -7.29 2.56
C ASN A 161 15.85 -7.34 1.49
N LEU A 162 14.61 -7.11 1.88
CA LEU A 162 13.48 -7.03 0.96
C LEU A 162 13.65 -5.89 -0.04
N ARG A 163 14.10 -4.71 0.41
CA ARG A 163 14.35 -3.57 -0.46
C ARG A 163 15.38 -3.90 -1.55
N ARG A 164 16.51 -4.51 -1.18
CA ARG A 164 17.53 -4.93 -2.13
C ARG A 164 17.04 -5.99 -3.10
N LEU A 165 16.22 -6.92 -2.60
CA LEU A 165 15.62 -7.95 -3.43
C LEU A 165 14.64 -7.37 -4.45
N CYS A 166 13.78 -6.44 -4.03
CA CYS A 166 12.86 -5.73 -4.91
C CYS A 166 13.60 -4.85 -5.94
N ASP A 167 14.68 -4.17 -5.53
CA ASP A 167 15.54 -3.42 -6.46
C ASP A 167 16.10 -4.32 -7.57
N GLU A 168 16.42 -5.58 -7.27
CA GLU A 168 16.87 -6.55 -8.25
C GLU A 168 15.74 -7.06 -9.15
N VAL A 169 14.60 -7.44 -8.55
CA VAL A 169 13.48 -8.04 -9.28
C VAL A 169 12.75 -7.00 -10.13
N PHE A 170 12.34 -5.90 -9.54
CA PHE A 170 11.54 -4.86 -10.22
C PHE A 170 12.41 -3.82 -10.93
N GLY A 171 13.65 -3.64 -10.45
CA GLY A 171 14.54 -2.56 -10.87
C GLY A 171 14.46 -1.37 -9.92
N ARG A 172 15.61 -0.85 -9.48
CA ARG A 172 15.70 0.30 -8.55
C ARG A 172 14.94 1.54 -9.04
N ARG A 173 14.88 1.75 -10.35
CA ARG A 173 14.15 2.86 -10.98
C ARG A 173 12.64 2.79 -10.72
N ASN A 174 12.12 1.59 -10.57
CA ASN A 174 10.68 1.32 -10.37
C ASN A 174 10.26 1.33 -8.89
N PHE A 175 11.13 1.77 -8.00
CA PHE A 175 10.77 2.06 -6.63
C PHE A 175 9.91 3.32 -6.58
N VAL A 176 8.74 3.22 -5.94
CA VAL A 176 7.80 4.33 -5.80
C VAL A 176 8.01 5.03 -4.46
N ASP A 177 7.81 4.30 -3.35
CA ASP A 177 7.97 4.85 -2.00
C ASP A 177 8.09 3.76 -0.93
N THR A 178 8.40 4.16 0.31
CA THR A 178 8.25 3.36 1.52
C THR A 178 7.23 4.03 2.42
N LEU A 179 6.07 3.40 2.59
CA LEU A 179 5.06 3.89 3.51
C LEU A 179 5.40 3.42 4.92
N ILE A 180 5.16 4.26 5.92
CA ILE A 180 5.33 3.96 7.34
C ILE A 180 3.94 3.82 7.94
N TRP A 181 3.62 2.63 8.43
CA TRP A 181 2.39 2.40 9.14
C TRP A 181 2.64 2.42 10.65
N LYS A 182 2.09 3.43 11.33
CA LYS A 182 2.04 3.47 12.78
C LYS A 182 1.02 2.46 13.29
N LYS A 183 1.49 1.25 13.58
CA LYS A 183 0.64 0.10 13.96
C LYS A 183 0.07 0.14 15.38
N ARG A 184 0.63 0.97 16.26
CA ARG A 184 0.23 1.08 17.67
C ARG A 184 0.08 2.54 18.10
N TYR A 185 -0.87 2.80 19.00
CA TYR A 185 -1.06 4.13 19.61
C TYR A 185 0.14 4.61 20.40
N GLY A 186 0.71 3.71 21.20
CA GLY A 186 1.82 3.97 22.10
C GLY A 186 2.43 2.68 22.61
N GLY A 187 3.49 2.79 23.36
CA GLY A 187 4.24 1.66 23.90
C GLY A 187 4.14 1.54 25.41
N GLY A 188 4.36 0.33 25.90
CA GLY A 188 4.48 0.04 27.30
C GLY A 188 5.85 0.43 27.87
N ALA A 189 5.90 0.74 29.17
CA ALA A 189 7.13 1.10 29.89
C ALA A 189 8.14 -0.07 30.07
N LYS A 190 7.93 -1.21 29.42
CA LYS A 190 8.77 -2.40 29.55
C LYS A 190 9.91 -2.49 28.54
N GLU A 191 9.88 -1.67 27.49
CA GLU A 191 10.93 -1.67 26.47
C GLU A 191 12.21 -1.04 27.04
N LYS A 192 13.33 -1.72 26.86
CA LYS A 192 14.63 -1.26 27.40
C LYS A 192 15.17 0.01 26.73
N TYR A 193 14.87 0.18 25.45
CA TYR A 193 15.37 1.28 24.62
C TYR A 193 14.21 2.09 24.03
N PHE A 194 13.94 1.95 22.75
CA PHE A 194 12.86 2.62 22.07
C PHE A 194 11.69 1.68 21.86
N VAL A 195 10.48 2.23 21.89
CA VAL A 195 9.27 1.47 21.57
C VAL A 195 9.04 1.48 20.06
N SER A 196 9.10 0.31 19.43
CA SER A 196 8.75 0.19 18.00
C SER A 196 7.23 0.28 17.84
N LEU A 197 6.79 1.34 17.15
CA LEU A 197 5.38 1.64 16.93
C LEU A 197 4.95 1.45 15.48
N HIS A 198 5.85 1.08 14.57
CA HIS A 198 5.59 1.10 13.14
C HIS A 198 6.03 -0.17 12.43
N GLU A 199 5.55 -0.30 11.22
CA GLU A 199 5.95 -1.23 10.18
C GLU A 199 6.06 -0.47 8.87
N TYR A 200 6.58 -1.11 7.84
CA TYR A 200 6.77 -0.52 6.52
C TYR A 200 5.88 -1.20 5.48
N VAL A 201 5.56 -0.46 4.42
CA VAL A 201 5.08 -1.02 3.16
C VAL A 201 5.99 -0.54 2.06
N LEU A 202 6.73 -1.45 1.44
CA LEU A 202 7.53 -1.14 0.26
C LEU A 202 6.63 -1.12 -0.97
N VAL A 203 6.73 -0.05 -1.76
CA VAL A 203 5.92 0.14 -2.97
C VAL A 203 6.83 0.18 -4.19
N TYR A 204 6.61 -0.76 -5.10
CA TYR A 204 7.26 -0.82 -6.41
C TYR A 204 6.20 -0.85 -7.51
N CYS A 205 6.53 -0.36 -8.68
CA CYS A 205 5.73 -0.56 -9.88
C CYS A 205 6.46 -1.45 -10.89
N ARG A 206 5.74 -1.95 -11.88
CA ARG A 206 6.34 -2.69 -12.99
C ARG A 206 7.18 -1.77 -13.89
N ASN A 207 6.63 -0.61 -14.25
CA ASN A 207 7.31 0.40 -15.06
C ASN A 207 6.90 1.81 -14.62
N ILE A 208 7.86 2.58 -14.08
CA ILE A 208 7.61 3.92 -13.55
C ILE A 208 7.15 4.91 -14.63
N ASP A 209 7.57 4.72 -15.87
CA ASP A 209 7.17 5.60 -16.97
C ASP A 209 5.72 5.39 -17.41
N SER A 210 5.14 4.24 -17.06
CA SER A 210 3.74 3.91 -17.33
C SER A 210 2.82 4.19 -16.15
N LEU A 211 3.39 4.40 -14.95
CA LEU A 211 2.62 4.63 -13.74
C LEU A 211 1.99 6.03 -13.77
N ASN A 212 0.66 6.07 -13.67
CA ASN A 212 -0.07 7.33 -13.55
C ASN A 212 0.12 7.97 -12.17
N GLU A 213 -0.31 9.22 -12.02
CA GLU A 213 -0.36 9.85 -10.71
C GLU A 213 -1.32 9.09 -9.78
N LEU A 214 -0.82 8.80 -8.57
CA LEU A 214 -1.58 8.09 -7.55
C LEU A 214 -2.40 9.08 -6.74
N PHE A 215 -3.69 8.84 -6.63
CA PHE A 215 -4.63 9.64 -5.88
C PHE A 215 -5.52 8.77 -5.02
N VAL A 216 -5.88 9.29 -3.85
CA VAL A 216 -6.87 8.67 -2.96
C VAL A 216 -8.12 9.57 -2.88
N PRO A 217 -9.30 9.00 -2.70
CA PRO A 217 -10.49 9.78 -2.38
C PRO A 217 -10.25 10.65 -1.14
N LEU A 218 -10.64 11.91 -1.20
CA LEU A 218 -10.58 12.79 -0.05
C LEU A 218 -11.68 12.38 0.95
N SER A 219 -11.32 12.10 2.21
CA SER A 219 -12.33 11.81 3.25
C SER A 219 -13.13 13.06 3.61
N ASP A 220 -14.39 12.88 4.04
CA ASP A 220 -15.25 13.98 4.45
C ASP A 220 -14.63 14.82 5.56
N GLU A 221 -14.00 14.18 6.56
CA GLU A 221 -13.27 14.87 7.63
C GLU A 221 -12.11 15.73 7.09
N SER A 222 -11.33 15.20 6.15
CA SER A 222 -10.26 15.95 5.50
C SER A 222 -10.81 17.08 4.63
N ALA A 223 -11.92 16.85 3.93
CA ALA A 223 -12.59 17.88 3.14
C ALA A 223 -13.04 19.04 4.03
N GLU A 224 -13.72 18.79 5.14
CA GLU A 224 -14.15 19.82 6.10
C GLU A 224 -12.97 20.56 6.73
N ARG A 225 -11.93 19.85 7.09
CA ARG A 225 -10.73 20.43 7.72
C ARG A 225 -9.94 21.33 6.78
N TYR A 226 -9.71 20.90 5.55
CA TYR A 226 -8.84 21.64 4.61
C TYR A 226 -9.60 22.68 3.79
N TYR A 227 -10.89 22.46 3.51
CA TYR A 227 -11.71 23.35 2.69
C TYR A 227 -12.75 24.06 3.57
N SER A 228 -12.30 24.63 4.69
CA SER A 228 -13.16 25.20 5.73
C SER A 228 -13.75 26.58 5.40
N LYS A 229 -13.14 27.31 4.44
CA LYS A 229 -13.62 28.65 4.03
C LYS A 229 -14.79 28.51 3.07
N ARG A 230 -15.72 29.48 3.14
CA ARG A 230 -16.95 29.48 2.32
C ARG A 230 -17.14 30.86 1.67
N ASP A 231 -17.66 30.88 0.46
CA ASP A 231 -18.05 32.09 -0.26
C ASP A 231 -19.33 31.82 -1.10
N SER A 232 -19.63 32.70 -2.05
CA SER A 232 -20.80 32.60 -2.93
C SER A 232 -20.86 31.32 -3.78
N LYS A 233 -19.69 30.70 -4.04
CA LYS A 233 -19.57 29.47 -4.83
C LYS A 233 -19.72 28.20 -4.00
N TYR A 234 -19.95 28.29 -2.69
CA TYR A 234 -19.98 27.13 -1.79
C TYR A 234 -20.98 26.05 -2.24
N VAL A 235 -22.15 26.45 -2.75
CA VAL A 235 -23.19 25.50 -3.19
C VAL A 235 -22.73 24.62 -4.36
N THR A 236 -21.95 25.20 -5.27
CA THR A 236 -21.49 24.49 -6.49
C THR A 236 -20.09 23.88 -6.34
N ARG A 237 -19.17 24.62 -5.70
CA ARG A 237 -17.76 24.28 -5.62
C ARG A 237 -17.33 23.69 -4.25
N GLY A 238 -18.24 23.70 -3.25
CA GLY A 238 -17.90 23.34 -1.87
C GLY A 238 -17.06 24.44 -1.18
N GLY A 239 -16.49 24.09 -0.02
CA GLY A 239 -15.54 24.98 0.66
C GLY A 239 -14.26 25.20 -0.13
N TYR A 240 -13.45 26.18 0.29
CA TYR A 240 -12.15 26.44 -0.32
C TYR A 240 -11.03 26.60 0.73
N ARG A 241 -9.82 26.43 0.28
CA ARG A 241 -8.57 26.80 0.97
C ARG A 241 -7.79 27.82 0.16
N THR A 242 -6.84 28.48 0.78
CA THR A 242 -6.06 29.54 0.14
C THR A 242 -4.60 29.17 0.00
N HIS A 243 -4.02 29.55 -1.14
CA HIS A 243 -2.60 29.43 -1.41
C HIS A 243 -2.01 30.81 -1.70
N PRO A 244 -1.01 31.31 -0.91
CA PRO A 244 -0.36 32.57 -1.17
C PRO A 244 0.21 32.63 -2.60
N LEU A 245 -0.04 33.74 -3.29
CA LEU A 245 0.49 33.96 -4.65
C LEU A 245 1.88 34.59 -4.66
N GLU A 246 2.38 35.03 -3.53
CA GLU A 246 3.74 35.58 -3.43
C GLU A 246 4.77 34.45 -3.22
N ALA A 247 5.86 34.48 -3.99
CA ALA A 247 6.94 33.51 -3.90
C ALA A 247 7.65 33.58 -2.54
N GLY A 248 7.57 32.51 -1.74
CA GLY A 248 8.17 32.42 -0.41
C GLY A 248 9.68 32.18 -0.42
N LYS A 249 10.22 31.46 -1.42
CA LYS A 249 11.65 31.13 -1.55
C LYS A 249 12.34 32.03 -2.58
N ALA A 250 13.68 32.07 -2.53
CA ALA A 250 14.47 32.65 -3.62
C ALA A 250 14.23 31.80 -4.88
N MET A 251 13.63 32.41 -5.87
CA MET A 251 13.44 31.86 -7.22
C MET A 251 14.21 32.77 -8.17
N ASP A 252 14.58 32.25 -9.33
CA ASP A 252 15.18 33.07 -10.38
C ASP A 252 14.27 34.26 -10.68
N ALA A 253 14.87 35.44 -10.74
CA ALA A 253 14.14 36.69 -10.90
C ALA A 253 13.44 36.71 -12.28
N ARG A 254 12.11 36.87 -12.27
CA ARG A 254 11.27 36.97 -13.46
C ARG A 254 10.55 38.34 -13.46
N PRO A 255 11.10 39.35 -14.15
CA PRO A 255 10.52 40.70 -14.15
C PRO A 255 9.04 40.77 -14.54
N ASN A 256 8.58 39.90 -15.41
CA ASN A 256 7.18 39.79 -15.82
C ASN A 256 6.22 39.30 -14.71
N LEU A 257 6.75 38.80 -13.59
CA LEU A 257 5.98 38.39 -12.41
C LEU A 257 6.01 39.46 -11.29
N ILE A 258 6.57 40.64 -11.56
CA ILE A 258 6.59 41.77 -10.65
C ILE A 258 5.65 42.85 -11.22
N TYR A 259 4.43 42.91 -10.73
CA TYR A 259 3.39 43.83 -11.19
C TYR A 259 2.42 44.17 -10.04
N PRO A 260 1.72 45.31 -10.08
CA PRO A 260 0.76 45.68 -9.06
C PRO A 260 -0.55 44.89 -9.19
N ILE A 261 -1.12 44.49 -8.03
CA ILE A 261 -2.47 43.92 -7.89
C ILE A 261 -3.31 44.93 -7.09
N PRO A 262 -4.53 45.32 -7.54
CA PRO A 262 -5.38 46.25 -6.80
C PRO A 262 -5.92 45.57 -5.53
N ALA A 263 -5.77 46.29 -4.38
CA ALA A 263 -6.37 45.94 -3.11
C ALA A 263 -7.84 46.37 -3.03
N PRO A 264 -8.63 45.82 -2.10
CA PRO A 264 -10.01 46.25 -1.88
C PRO A 264 -10.19 47.71 -1.49
N ASP A 265 -9.18 48.32 -0.90
CA ASP A 265 -9.17 49.75 -0.52
C ASP A 265 -8.69 50.70 -1.64
N GLY A 266 -8.43 50.12 -2.83
CA GLY A 266 -7.92 50.88 -3.99
C GLY A 266 -6.40 51.08 -4.01
N THR A 267 -5.67 50.64 -3.01
CA THR A 267 -4.19 50.68 -3.04
C THR A 267 -3.63 49.60 -3.96
N MET A 268 -2.38 49.75 -4.39
CA MET A 268 -1.71 48.78 -5.27
C MET A 268 -0.72 47.95 -4.46
N ILE A 269 -0.91 46.64 -4.49
CA ILE A 269 -0.06 45.65 -3.80
C ILE A 269 1.07 45.23 -4.73
N MET A 270 2.31 45.50 -4.34
CA MET A 270 3.51 45.00 -5.00
C MET A 270 4.05 43.77 -4.25
N PRO A 271 4.55 42.75 -4.96
CA PRO A 271 5.16 41.62 -4.28
C PRO A 271 6.51 42.03 -3.66
N LYS A 272 6.87 41.49 -2.49
CA LYS A 272 8.21 41.66 -1.90
C LYS A 272 9.30 41.02 -2.78
N LYS A 273 8.95 39.94 -3.51
CA LYS A 273 9.83 39.25 -4.46
C LYS A 273 9.20 39.22 -5.84
N GLN A 274 8.33 38.29 -6.09
CA GLN A 274 7.57 38.12 -7.35
C GLN A 274 6.30 37.31 -7.09
N TRP A 275 5.31 37.44 -7.97
CA TRP A 275 4.14 36.61 -7.93
C TRP A 275 4.44 35.22 -8.53
N LEU A 276 3.61 34.22 -8.22
CA LEU A 276 3.68 32.88 -8.81
C LEU A 276 2.92 32.77 -10.14
N TRP A 277 1.95 33.66 -10.36
CA TRP A 277 1.10 33.69 -11.57
C TRP A 277 1.41 34.91 -12.44
N SER A 278 1.08 34.80 -13.74
CA SER A 278 1.16 35.93 -14.66
C SER A 278 0.10 36.98 -14.34
N LYS A 279 0.29 38.22 -14.80
CA LYS A 279 -0.64 39.31 -14.60
C LYS A 279 -2.02 38.98 -15.20
N GLU A 280 -2.05 38.42 -16.41
CA GLU A 280 -3.26 38.05 -17.12
C GLU A 280 -4.09 37.06 -16.31
N ARG A 281 -3.43 36.00 -15.80
CA ARG A 281 -4.05 34.96 -14.96
C ARG A 281 -4.63 35.53 -13.67
N VAL A 282 -3.91 36.45 -13.01
CA VAL A 282 -4.40 37.09 -11.78
C VAL A 282 -5.61 37.98 -12.07
N MET A 283 -5.58 38.75 -13.14
CA MET A 283 -6.71 39.63 -13.51
C MET A 283 -7.96 38.83 -13.88
N GLU A 284 -7.82 37.71 -14.54
CA GLU A 284 -8.91 36.79 -14.82
C GLU A 284 -9.47 36.16 -13.53
N ALA A 285 -8.61 35.66 -12.66
CA ALA A 285 -8.99 35.07 -11.37
C ALA A 285 -9.67 36.10 -10.43
N LEU A 286 -9.28 37.38 -10.48
CA LEU A 286 -9.98 38.45 -9.76
C LEU A 286 -11.42 38.66 -10.29
N LYS A 287 -11.60 38.63 -11.61
CA LYS A 287 -12.95 38.73 -12.23
C LYS A 287 -13.85 37.56 -11.83
N ASN A 288 -13.24 36.40 -11.69
CA ASN A 288 -13.95 35.17 -11.34
C ASN A 288 -14.11 34.96 -9.85
N ASP A 289 -13.67 35.89 -8.98
CA ASP A 289 -13.65 35.73 -7.52
C ASP A 289 -12.89 34.45 -7.07
N ASP A 290 -11.76 34.14 -7.72
CA ASP A 290 -10.88 33.02 -7.40
C ASP A 290 -9.61 33.46 -6.63
N ILE A 291 -9.55 34.75 -6.24
CA ILE A 291 -8.49 35.34 -5.43
C ILE A 291 -9.10 35.91 -4.14
N GLU A 292 -8.45 35.65 -3.03
CA GLU A 292 -8.73 36.25 -1.74
C GLU A 292 -7.63 37.26 -1.41
N ILE A 293 -7.99 38.51 -1.09
CA ILE A 293 -7.08 39.55 -0.66
C ILE A 293 -7.49 39.98 0.74
N VAL A 294 -6.62 39.71 1.71
CA VAL A 294 -6.88 40.00 3.13
C VAL A 294 -5.74 40.81 3.75
N MET A 295 -6.06 41.68 4.72
CA MET A 295 -5.06 42.40 5.48
C MET A 295 -4.42 41.45 6.51
N GLY A 296 -3.14 41.15 6.36
CA GLY A 296 -2.31 40.42 7.31
C GLY A 296 -1.54 41.35 8.27
N LYS A 297 -0.69 40.79 9.11
CA LYS A 297 0.13 41.52 10.06
C LYS A 297 1.14 42.48 9.37
N ASP A 298 1.68 42.05 8.23
CA ASP A 298 2.75 42.74 7.49
C ASP A 298 2.24 43.40 6.20
N GLY A 299 0.93 43.64 6.07
CA GLY A 299 0.28 44.23 4.91
C GLY A 299 -0.66 43.26 4.19
N TRP A 300 -1.09 43.64 2.99
CA TRP A 300 -2.00 42.84 2.17
C TRP A 300 -1.40 41.49 1.74
N VAL A 301 -2.16 40.45 1.92
CA VAL A 301 -1.83 39.07 1.45
C VAL A 301 -2.78 38.70 0.32
N VAL A 302 -2.19 38.33 -0.82
CA VAL A 302 -2.93 37.86 -2.01
C VAL A 302 -2.79 36.36 -2.12
N SER A 303 -3.90 35.67 -2.16
CA SER A 303 -3.96 34.20 -2.22
C SER A 303 -4.95 33.71 -3.27
N SER A 304 -4.64 32.63 -3.96
CA SER A 304 -5.61 31.95 -4.81
C SER A 304 -6.53 31.08 -3.97
N LYS A 305 -7.81 31.02 -4.36
CA LYS A 305 -8.78 30.07 -3.78
C LYS A 305 -8.67 28.75 -4.51
N GLN A 306 -8.59 27.66 -3.76
CA GLN A 306 -8.70 26.30 -4.28
C GLN A 306 -9.93 25.64 -3.68
N TYR A 307 -10.94 25.40 -4.50
CA TYR A 307 -12.19 24.80 -4.06
C TYR A 307 -12.10 23.27 -3.95
N LEU A 308 -12.95 22.69 -3.10
CA LEU A 308 -13.11 21.24 -2.93
C LEU A 308 -13.48 20.54 -4.24
N ARG A 309 -14.33 21.19 -5.04
CA ARG A 309 -14.77 20.66 -6.33
C ARG A 309 -14.12 21.41 -7.48
N GLU A 310 -13.77 20.66 -8.51
CA GLU A 310 -13.36 21.21 -9.80
C GLU A 310 -14.56 21.86 -10.53
N GLU A 311 -14.32 22.50 -11.67
CA GLU A 311 -15.38 23.16 -12.45
C GLU A 311 -16.41 22.18 -13.01
N ASP A 312 -16.00 20.96 -13.29
CA ASP A 312 -16.87 19.85 -13.72
C ASP A 312 -17.70 19.23 -12.59
N GLY A 313 -17.53 19.71 -11.34
CA GLY A 313 -18.21 19.21 -10.14
C GLY A 313 -17.53 18.04 -9.47
N SER A 314 -16.48 17.46 -10.04
CA SER A 314 -15.70 16.36 -9.43
C SER A 314 -15.02 16.82 -8.15
N ILE A 315 -14.95 15.93 -7.16
CA ILE A 315 -14.21 16.20 -5.91
C ILE A 315 -12.72 16.08 -6.20
N ARG A 316 -11.96 17.06 -5.76
CA ARG A 316 -10.49 17.06 -5.87
C ARG A 316 -9.91 15.87 -5.15
N PRO A 317 -9.14 15.01 -5.82
CA PRO A 317 -8.48 13.91 -5.16
C PRO A 317 -7.32 14.41 -4.28
N ALA A 318 -6.94 13.58 -3.32
CA ALA A 318 -5.80 13.83 -2.44
C ALA A 318 -4.63 12.90 -2.80
N LYS A 319 -3.41 13.28 -2.43
CA LYS A 319 -2.28 12.35 -2.41
C LYS A 319 -2.31 11.58 -1.09
N MET A 320 -2.08 10.28 -1.15
CA MET A 320 -1.85 9.50 0.06
C MET A 320 -0.57 9.98 0.77
N LEU A 321 -0.64 10.12 2.07
CA LEU A 321 0.56 10.43 2.86
C LEU A 321 1.39 9.17 3.07
N SER A 322 2.72 9.32 3.07
CA SER A 322 3.64 8.20 3.31
C SER A 322 3.65 7.71 4.77
N ILE A 323 2.97 8.40 5.68
CA ILE A 323 2.76 7.97 7.07
C ILE A 323 1.27 7.72 7.26
N ILE A 324 0.94 6.49 7.67
CA ILE A 324 -0.41 6.05 8.01
C ILE A 324 -0.47 5.95 9.53
N ASP A 325 -1.20 6.85 10.20
CA ASP A 325 -1.23 7.00 11.66
C ASP A 325 -2.63 6.98 12.27
N ASP A 326 -3.63 6.65 11.47
CA ASP A 326 -5.05 6.65 11.85
C ASP A 326 -5.68 5.24 11.89
N VAL A 327 -4.93 4.19 11.52
CA VAL A 327 -5.38 2.79 11.58
C VAL A 327 -4.35 1.97 12.36
N TYR A 328 -4.81 1.17 13.32
CA TYR A 328 -3.96 0.42 14.24
C TYR A 328 -4.27 -1.07 14.20
N THR A 329 -3.32 -1.93 14.61
CA THR A 329 -3.49 -3.40 14.68
C THR A 329 -4.70 -3.81 15.52
N GLN A 330 -5.02 -3.05 16.58
CA GLN A 330 -6.21 -3.31 17.42
C GLN A 330 -7.52 -3.32 16.60
N HIS A 331 -7.61 -2.52 15.53
CA HIS A 331 -8.79 -2.51 14.66
C HIS A 331 -8.97 -3.88 13.98
N GLY A 332 -7.90 -4.50 13.46
CA GLY A 332 -7.95 -5.84 12.88
C GLY A 332 -8.35 -6.93 13.88
N THR A 333 -7.82 -6.85 15.11
CA THR A 333 -8.24 -7.76 16.19
C THR A 333 -9.73 -7.60 16.52
N ASN A 334 -10.23 -6.38 16.58
CA ASN A 334 -11.65 -6.11 16.83
C ASN A 334 -12.54 -6.63 15.69
N GLU A 335 -12.12 -6.42 14.44
CA GLU A 335 -12.81 -6.96 13.26
C GLU A 335 -12.86 -8.50 13.30
N MET A 336 -11.76 -9.15 13.67
CA MET A 336 -11.71 -10.60 13.81
C MET A 336 -12.69 -11.11 14.90
N ILE A 337 -12.74 -10.45 16.06
CA ILE A 337 -13.70 -10.77 17.10
C ILE A 337 -15.16 -10.61 16.61
N GLN A 338 -15.41 -9.53 15.87
CA GLN A 338 -16.75 -9.24 15.35
C GLN A 338 -17.20 -10.27 14.32
N ILE A 339 -16.31 -10.73 13.44
CA ILE A 339 -16.63 -11.66 12.36
C ILE A 339 -16.67 -13.11 12.85
N MET A 340 -15.64 -13.51 13.61
CA MET A 340 -15.39 -14.90 13.99
C MET A 340 -15.73 -15.21 15.45
N GLY A 341 -16.09 -14.20 16.26
CA GLY A 341 -16.40 -14.37 17.69
C GLY A 341 -15.16 -14.61 18.58
N ASN A 342 -13.95 -14.77 18.02
CA ASN A 342 -12.74 -15.09 18.76
C ASN A 342 -11.50 -14.50 18.12
N ALA A 343 -10.68 -13.76 18.90
CA ALA A 343 -9.43 -13.15 18.45
C ALA A 343 -8.29 -14.14 18.17
N LYS A 344 -8.40 -15.40 18.66
CA LYS A 344 -7.32 -16.40 18.56
C LYS A 344 -7.35 -17.24 17.29
N ILE A 345 -8.40 -17.13 16.48
CA ILE A 345 -8.57 -17.90 15.24
C ILE A 345 -7.51 -17.53 14.22
N PHE A 346 -7.18 -16.23 14.12
CA PHE A 346 -6.13 -15.76 13.23
C PHE A 346 -5.20 -14.79 13.99
N GLN A 347 -3.91 -15.09 13.98
CA GLN A 347 -2.92 -14.28 14.67
C GLN A 347 -2.53 -13.06 13.80
N TYR A 348 -2.42 -11.89 14.43
CA TYR A 348 -1.97 -10.64 13.79
C TYR A 348 -2.73 -10.21 12.53
N PRO A 349 -4.07 -10.15 12.56
CA PRO A 349 -4.84 -9.73 11.39
C PRO A 349 -4.53 -8.28 11.01
N LYS A 350 -4.29 -8.04 9.71
CA LYS A 350 -4.20 -6.68 9.20
C LYS A 350 -5.61 -6.05 9.20
N PRO A 351 -5.78 -4.80 9.67
CA PRO A 351 -7.06 -4.12 9.63
C PRO A 351 -7.55 -3.95 8.18
N SER A 352 -8.84 -4.22 7.94
CA SER A 352 -9.43 -4.02 6.61
C SER A 352 -9.32 -2.58 6.12
N ALA A 353 -9.47 -1.60 7.04
CA ALA A 353 -9.29 -0.18 6.75
C ALA A 353 -7.87 0.16 6.29
N PHE A 354 -6.84 -0.53 6.78
CA PHE A 354 -5.46 -0.37 6.32
C PHE A 354 -5.32 -0.87 4.88
N ILE A 355 -5.79 -2.08 4.59
CA ILE A 355 -5.75 -2.64 3.23
C ILE A 355 -6.55 -1.76 2.26
N LYS A 356 -7.75 -1.31 2.67
CA LYS A 356 -8.58 -0.40 1.86
C LYS A 356 -7.82 0.87 1.47
N LYS A 357 -7.06 1.48 2.40
CA LYS A 357 -6.22 2.66 2.08
C LYS A 357 -5.17 2.34 1.03
N LEU A 358 -4.50 1.19 1.15
CA LEU A 358 -3.45 0.77 0.20
C LEU A 358 -4.01 0.49 -1.19
N VAL A 359 -5.19 -0.12 -1.31
CA VAL A 359 -5.78 -0.47 -2.62
C VAL A 359 -6.59 0.67 -3.25
N SER A 360 -6.74 1.79 -2.58
CA SER A 360 -7.48 2.96 -3.09
C SER A 360 -6.63 3.97 -3.86
N VAL A 361 -5.32 3.73 -3.98
CA VAL A 361 -4.37 4.60 -4.72
C VAL A 361 -4.39 4.38 -6.22
#